data_87484c7abafecdc5ed50b01d86a4810a
#
_entry.id   87484c7abafecdc5ed50b01d86a4810a
#
_cell.length_a   1.000
_cell.length_b   1.000
_cell.length_c   1.000
_cell.angle_alpha   90.00
_cell.angle_beta   90.00
_cell.angle_gamma   90.00
#
_symmetry.space_group_name_H-M   'P 1'
#
loop_
_entity.id
_entity.type
_entity.pdbx_description
1 polymer ?
#
loop_
_entity_poly.entity_id
_entity_poly.type
_entity_poly.pdbx_seq_one_letter_code
_entity_poly.pdbx_strand_id
1 'polypeptide(L)'
;CSRAFGAQNPKVRKVWPRELRRSSFYWKLVRLDRKYELEYNFIKKPHGKPRAERVVQDIEVTPDNLPEFLHWFFKASDIQPVWLCPIRLRDGVDKLVGSGDIASDSADPWPLYPLRPGQTWVNVGFWSGVDGDHVDPSAPNNGAFNRVIESKVNELGGHKSLYSEAFYSREKFEEL
;
A
#
# COMPACT_ATOMS: atom_id res chain seq x y z
N CYS A 1 -2.12 -0.54 -24.98
CA CYS A 1 -0.67 -0.36 -25.16
C CYS A 1 -0.04 0.11 -23.86
N SER A 2 0.32 -0.82 -23.01
CA SER A 2 0.95 -0.55 -21.73
C SER A 2 2.42 -0.13 -21.93
N ARG A 3 2.69 1.13 -21.74
CA ARG A 3 4.08 1.60 -21.59
C ARG A 3 4.51 1.30 -20.16
N ALA A 4 5.69 0.74 -19.97
CA ALA A 4 6.24 0.50 -18.65
C ALA A 4 6.26 1.80 -17.83
N PHE A 5 5.94 1.72 -16.55
CA PHE A 5 5.85 2.86 -15.64
C PHE A 5 7.11 3.75 -15.70
N GLY A 6 8.32 3.14 -15.76
CA GLY A 6 9.59 3.86 -15.92
C GLY A 6 9.74 4.58 -17.27
N ALA A 7 8.99 4.20 -18.30
CA ALA A 7 9.07 4.86 -19.61
C ALA A 7 8.37 6.24 -19.66
N GLN A 8 7.65 6.60 -18.62
CA GLN A 8 7.06 7.93 -18.47
C GLN A 8 8.06 8.96 -17.95
N ASN A 9 9.11 8.51 -17.27
CA ASN A 9 10.15 9.41 -16.78
C ASN A 9 10.97 9.98 -17.96
N PRO A 10 11.04 11.32 -18.16
CA PRO A 10 11.75 11.94 -19.26
C PRO A 10 13.24 11.58 -19.32
N LYS A 11 13.89 11.39 -18.17
CA LYS A 11 15.30 11.00 -18.08
C LYS A 11 15.52 9.58 -18.58
N VAL A 12 14.64 8.65 -18.18
CA VAL A 12 14.68 7.25 -18.65
C VAL A 12 14.38 7.16 -20.15
N ARG A 13 13.44 7.98 -20.66
CA ARG A 13 13.13 8.02 -22.11
C ARG A 13 14.29 8.45 -22.99
N LYS A 14 15.22 9.26 -22.47
CA LYS A 14 16.41 9.70 -23.26
C LYS A 14 17.45 8.60 -23.35
N VAL A 15 17.58 7.77 -22.35
CA VAL A 15 18.69 6.80 -22.24
C VAL A 15 18.30 5.40 -22.73
N TRP A 16 17.01 5.02 -22.62
CA TRP A 16 16.58 3.66 -22.95
C TRP A 16 16.11 3.53 -24.41
N PRO A 17 16.63 2.55 -25.19
CA PRO A 17 16.16 2.21 -26.53
C PRO A 17 14.66 1.90 -26.54
N ARG A 18 14.00 2.19 -27.66
CA ARG A 18 12.55 1.99 -27.81
C ARG A 18 12.09 0.56 -27.54
N GLU A 19 12.93 -0.41 -27.92
CA GLU A 19 12.69 -1.85 -27.78
C GLU A 19 12.60 -2.28 -26.32
N LEU A 20 13.40 -1.65 -25.45
CA LEU A 20 13.45 -1.95 -24.03
C LEU A 20 12.35 -1.25 -23.22
N ARG A 21 11.55 -0.38 -23.83
CA ARG A 21 10.42 0.33 -23.20
C ARG A 21 9.13 -0.48 -23.19
N ARG A 22 9.16 -1.73 -23.61
CA ARG A 22 7.99 -2.62 -23.58
C ARG A 22 7.73 -3.10 -22.16
N SER A 23 6.46 -3.12 -21.73
CA SER A 23 6.07 -3.64 -20.42
C SER A 23 6.55 -5.06 -20.18
N SER A 24 6.53 -5.91 -21.21
CA SER A 24 7.01 -7.28 -21.11
C SER A 24 8.49 -7.38 -20.72
N PHE A 25 9.33 -6.47 -21.24
CA PHE A 25 10.73 -6.40 -20.88
C PHE A 25 10.93 -5.89 -19.46
N TYR A 26 10.24 -4.81 -19.09
CA TYR A 26 10.24 -4.26 -17.75
C TYR A 26 9.88 -5.32 -16.70
N TRP A 27 8.79 -6.06 -16.92
CA TRP A 27 8.37 -7.10 -15.99
C TRP A 27 9.30 -8.31 -15.93
N LYS A 28 10.03 -8.58 -17.01
CA LYS A 28 11.12 -9.58 -16.98
C LYS A 28 12.26 -9.12 -16.07
N LEU A 29 12.67 -7.85 -16.18
CA LEU A 29 13.72 -7.29 -15.32
C LEU A 29 13.28 -7.28 -13.85
N VAL A 30 12.06 -6.85 -13.56
CA VAL A 30 11.51 -6.87 -12.18
C VAL A 30 11.50 -8.30 -11.62
N ARG A 31 11.12 -9.29 -12.42
CA ARG A 31 11.15 -10.70 -11.99
C ARG A 31 12.56 -11.21 -11.74
N LEU A 32 13.51 -10.83 -12.57
CA LEU A 32 14.92 -11.18 -12.37
C LEU A 32 15.48 -10.51 -11.12
N ASP A 33 15.16 -9.22 -10.95
CA ASP A 33 15.58 -8.49 -9.74
C ASP A 33 14.99 -9.12 -8.46
N ARG A 34 13.69 -9.45 -8.45
CA ARG A 34 13.07 -10.16 -7.33
C ARG A 34 13.71 -11.51 -7.02
N LYS A 35 14.18 -12.23 -8.05
CA LYS A 35 14.78 -13.55 -7.87
C LYS A 35 16.23 -13.47 -7.40
N TYR A 36 17.00 -12.53 -7.91
CA TYR A 36 18.43 -12.45 -7.72
C TYR A 36 18.89 -11.22 -6.92
N GLU A 37 17.95 -10.37 -6.50
CA GLU A 37 18.23 -9.12 -5.77
C GLU A 37 19.31 -8.27 -6.48
N LEU A 38 19.20 -8.12 -7.79
CA LEU A 38 20.25 -7.50 -8.63
C LEU A 38 20.49 -6.04 -8.24
N GLU A 39 19.41 -5.27 -8.04
CA GLU A 39 19.49 -3.88 -7.58
C GLU A 39 20.26 -3.79 -6.25
N TYR A 40 19.87 -4.63 -5.29
CA TYR A 40 20.54 -4.65 -3.99
C TYR A 40 22.00 -5.06 -4.12
N ASN A 41 22.29 -6.19 -4.75
CA ASN A 41 23.64 -6.75 -4.80
C ASN A 41 24.64 -5.91 -5.61
N PHE A 42 24.19 -5.30 -6.72
CA PHE A 42 25.07 -4.56 -7.61
C PHE A 42 25.08 -3.04 -7.39
N ILE A 43 24.00 -2.48 -6.81
CA ILE A 43 23.87 -1.04 -6.66
C ILE A 43 23.90 -0.65 -5.16
N LYS A 44 23.02 -1.22 -4.33
CA LYS A 44 22.87 -0.78 -2.95
C LYS A 44 23.98 -1.28 -2.03
N LYS A 45 24.27 -2.58 -2.08
CA LYS A 45 25.26 -3.22 -1.22
C LYS A 45 26.68 -2.66 -1.36
N PRO A 46 27.23 -2.41 -2.57
CA PRO A 46 28.56 -1.80 -2.73
C PRO A 46 28.65 -0.38 -2.16
N HIS A 47 27.52 0.32 -2.05
CA HIS A 47 27.46 1.67 -1.46
C HIS A 47 27.07 1.68 0.02
N GLY A 48 27.08 0.51 0.68
CA GLY A 48 26.73 0.39 2.09
C GLY A 48 25.26 0.69 2.42
N LYS A 49 24.36 0.70 1.41
CA LYS A 49 22.95 0.96 1.64
C LYS A 49 22.24 -0.29 2.17
N PRO A 50 21.34 -0.15 3.17
CA PRO A 50 20.57 -1.26 3.69
C PRO A 50 19.58 -1.78 2.63
N ARG A 51 19.03 -2.96 2.88
CA ARG A 51 17.87 -3.45 2.15
C ARG A 51 16.67 -2.57 2.48
N ALA A 52 15.81 -2.35 1.48
CA ALA A 52 14.57 -1.64 1.68
C ALA A 52 13.44 -2.62 2.05
N GLU A 53 12.63 -2.24 3.01
CA GLU A 53 11.35 -2.92 3.26
C GLU A 53 10.35 -2.51 2.18
N ARG A 54 9.65 -3.50 1.62
CA ARG A 54 8.59 -3.22 0.66
C ARG A 54 7.33 -2.76 1.39
N VAL A 55 6.83 -1.61 0.99
CA VAL A 55 5.59 -1.02 1.50
C VAL A 55 4.61 -0.87 0.34
N VAL A 56 3.56 -1.67 0.35
CA VAL A 56 2.48 -1.65 -0.63
C VAL A 56 1.18 -1.74 0.14
N GLN A 57 0.51 -0.61 0.31
CA GLN A 57 -0.72 -0.56 1.07
C GLN A 57 -1.70 0.45 0.48
N ASP A 58 -2.96 0.15 0.65
CA ASP A 58 -4.06 1.08 0.59
C ASP A 58 -4.73 1.11 1.96
N ILE A 59 -4.88 2.29 2.49
CA ILE A 59 -5.54 2.52 3.78
C ILE A 59 -6.70 3.50 3.59
N GLU A 60 -7.69 3.41 4.44
CA GLU A 60 -8.84 4.28 4.44
C GLU A 60 -8.90 5.05 5.76
N VAL A 61 -8.94 6.37 5.65
CA VAL A 61 -9.17 7.28 6.77
C VAL A 61 -10.33 8.23 6.44
N THR A 62 -10.95 8.79 7.48
CA THR A 62 -11.96 9.83 7.25
C THR A 62 -11.31 11.10 6.71
N PRO A 63 -12.06 11.96 5.97
CA PRO A 63 -11.55 13.26 5.52
C PRO A 63 -10.97 14.11 6.64
N ASP A 64 -11.53 14.04 7.84
CA ASP A 64 -11.07 14.80 9.00
C ASP A 64 -9.71 14.33 9.52
N ASN A 65 -9.44 13.03 9.45
CA ASN A 65 -8.18 12.41 9.91
C ASN A 65 -7.11 12.34 8.81
N LEU A 66 -7.47 12.60 7.55
CA LEU A 66 -6.55 12.56 6.43
C LEU A 66 -5.35 13.51 6.58
N PRO A 67 -5.52 14.78 6.99
CA PRO A 67 -4.38 15.69 7.16
C PRO A 67 -3.39 15.20 8.20
N GLU A 68 -3.86 14.64 9.31
CA GLU A 68 -3.01 14.09 10.35
C GLU A 68 -2.23 12.89 9.84
N PHE A 69 -2.91 11.94 9.16
CA PHE A 69 -2.25 10.80 8.57
C PHE A 69 -1.15 11.21 7.58
N LEU A 70 -1.46 12.10 6.63
CA LEU A 70 -0.50 12.54 5.62
C LEU A 70 0.70 13.27 6.24
N HIS A 71 0.45 14.14 7.23
CA HIS A 71 1.52 14.86 7.91
C HIS A 71 2.47 13.88 8.63
N TRP A 72 1.91 12.91 9.34
CA TRP A 72 2.70 11.86 9.99
C TRP A 72 3.45 11.02 8.94
N PHE A 73 2.77 10.57 7.90
CA PHE A 73 3.31 9.68 6.87
C PHE A 73 4.50 10.29 6.13
N PHE A 74 4.40 11.56 5.73
CA PHE A 74 5.49 12.26 5.05
C PHE A 74 6.66 12.62 5.96
N LYS A 75 6.47 12.62 7.27
CA LYS A 75 7.57 12.70 8.23
C LYS A 75 8.24 11.35 8.46
N ALA A 76 7.46 10.29 8.45
CA ALA A 76 7.92 8.94 8.73
C ALA A 76 8.52 8.24 7.50
N SER A 77 8.24 8.72 6.28
CA SER A 77 8.72 8.10 5.05
C SER A 77 8.90 9.12 3.93
N ASP A 78 9.78 8.77 2.98
CA ASP A 78 9.98 9.54 1.74
C ASP A 78 9.10 9.01 0.58
N ILE A 79 8.05 8.24 0.90
CA ILE A 79 7.19 7.65 -0.13
C ILE A 79 6.35 8.72 -0.81
N GLN A 80 6.62 8.93 -2.08
CA GLN A 80 5.88 9.83 -2.96
C GLN A 80 5.88 9.29 -4.39
N PRO A 81 4.83 9.55 -5.18
CA PRO A 81 3.55 10.15 -4.77
C PRO A 81 2.67 9.16 -4.00
N VAL A 82 1.68 9.68 -3.28
CA VAL A 82 0.56 8.91 -2.74
C VAL A 82 -0.67 9.08 -3.63
N TRP A 83 -1.49 8.05 -3.72
CA TRP A 83 -2.80 8.10 -4.38
C TRP A 83 -3.84 8.51 -3.36
N LEU A 84 -4.72 9.45 -3.70
CA LEU A 84 -5.88 9.82 -2.89
C LEU A 84 -7.15 9.56 -3.69
N CYS A 85 -8.02 8.71 -3.17
CA CYS A 85 -9.27 8.36 -3.80
C CYS A 85 -10.41 8.45 -2.78
N PRO A 86 -11.27 9.48 -2.84
CA PRO A 86 -12.47 9.52 -2.02
C PRO A 86 -13.41 8.37 -2.41
N ILE A 87 -13.87 7.63 -1.40
CA ILE A 87 -14.76 6.49 -1.56
C ILE A 87 -15.94 6.60 -0.59
N ARG A 88 -17.06 6.05 -0.99
CA ARG A 88 -18.26 5.96 -0.16
C ARG A 88 -19.02 4.70 -0.55
N LEU A 89 -19.54 3.99 0.43
CA LEU A 89 -20.46 2.91 0.14
C LEU A 89 -21.71 3.48 -0.53
N ARG A 90 -22.15 2.79 -1.57
CA ARG A 90 -23.38 3.12 -2.27
C ARG A 90 -24.57 2.96 -1.33
N ASP A 91 -25.48 3.92 -1.33
CA ASP A 91 -26.73 3.82 -0.57
C ASP A 91 -27.55 2.59 -1.04
N GLY A 92 -28.10 1.85 -0.09
CA GLY A 92 -28.91 0.64 -0.39
C GLY A 92 -28.10 -0.61 -0.69
N VAL A 93 -26.83 -0.67 -0.31
CA VAL A 93 -25.99 -1.89 -0.39
C VAL A 93 -26.62 -3.05 0.38
N ASP A 94 -27.28 -2.78 1.50
CA ASP A 94 -28.13 -3.70 2.25
C ASP A 94 -29.18 -4.42 1.39
N LYS A 95 -29.67 -3.77 0.33
CA LYS A 95 -30.64 -4.34 -0.64
C LYS A 95 -29.98 -5.14 -1.76
N LEU A 96 -28.69 -4.96 -2.01
CA LEU A 96 -27.94 -5.63 -3.08
C LEU A 96 -27.32 -6.95 -2.62
N VAL A 97 -26.98 -7.06 -1.37
CA VAL A 97 -26.59 -8.31 -0.73
C VAL A 97 -27.89 -9.07 -0.48
N GLY A 98 -28.29 -9.85 -1.47
CA GLY A 98 -29.60 -10.52 -1.50
C GLY A 98 -30.00 -11.08 -0.14
N SER A 99 -31.29 -11.08 0.11
CA SER A 99 -32.03 -11.43 1.31
C SER A 99 -31.75 -12.80 1.93
N GLY A 100 -30.51 -13.21 2.02
CA GLY A 100 -30.06 -14.35 2.80
C GLY A 100 -29.56 -13.85 4.13
N ASP A 101 -30.43 -13.89 5.14
CA ASP A 101 -30.18 -13.97 6.58
C ASP A 101 -28.97 -13.21 7.22
N ILE A 102 -28.50 -12.14 6.61
CA ILE A 102 -27.66 -11.20 7.32
C ILE A 102 -28.63 -10.32 8.12
N ALA A 103 -28.76 -10.65 9.40
CA ALA A 103 -29.57 -9.90 10.33
C ALA A 103 -29.32 -8.40 10.16
N SER A 104 -30.39 -7.64 9.93
CA SER A 104 -30.41 -6.21 9.66
C SER A 104 -29.83 -5.34 10.79
N ASP A 105 -29.25 -5.93 11.80
CA ASP A 105 -28.67 -5.30 13.00
C ASP A 105 -27.13 -5.34 13.03
N SER A 106 -26.47 -5.98 12.06
CA SER A 106 -25.00 -5.88 11.98
C SER A 106 -24.63 -4.53 11.36
N ALA A 107 -24.03 -3.67 12.15
CA ALA A 107 -23.55 -2.35 11.73
C ALA A 107 -22.48 -2.40 10.60
N ASP A 108 -21.98 -3.58 10.28
CA ASP A 108 -20.91 -3.80 9.30
C ASP A 108 -21.31 -4.86 8.26
N PRO A 109 -21.87 -4.44 7.11
CA PRO A 109 -22.29 -5.35 6.04
C PRO A 109 -21.13 -6.09 5.37
N TRP A 110 -19.90 -5.63 5.57
CA TRP A 110 -18.68 -6.16 4.96
C TRP A 110 -17.57 -6.35 6.02
N PRO A 111 -17.53 -7.48 6.71
CA PRO A 111 -16.59 -7.69 7.82
C PRO A 111 -15.11 -7.59 7.41
N LEU A 112 -14.77 -7.84 6.15
CA LEU A 112 -13.40 -7.70 5.64
C LEU A 112 -13.11 -6.31 5.04
N TYR A 113 -14.11 -5.43 4.97
CA TYR A 113 -13.99 -4.06 4.48
C TYR A 113 -15.02 -3.17 5.17
N PRO A 114 -14.81 -2.85 6.45
CA PRO A 114 -15.82 -2.31 7.34
C PRO A 114 -16.07 -0.81 7.14
N LEU A 115 -16.38 -0.41 5.91
CA LEU A 115 -16.81 0.95 5.62
C LEU A 115 -18.27 1.16 6.04
N ARG A 116 -18.53 2.21 6.79
CA ARG A 116 -19.89 2.54 7.24
C ARG A 116 -20.70 3.21 6.15
N PRO A 117 -21.95 2.78 5.91
CA PRO A 117 -22.86 3.45 4.99
C PRO A 117 -23.01 4.94 5.34
N GLY A 118 -23.13 5.78 4.31
CA GLY A 118 -23.29 7.23 4.48
C GLY A 118 -22.03 8.00 4.83
N GLN A 119 -20.96 7.34 5.27
CA GLN A 119 -19.67 7.97 5.58
C GLN A 119 -18.78 8.02 4.34
N THR A 120 -18.11 9.16 4.14
CA THR A 120 -17.06 9.29 3.14
C THR A 120 -15.72 8.90 3.77
N TRP A 121 -14.95 8.12 3.03
CA TRP A 121 -13.58 7.74 3.36
C TRP A 121 -12.65 8.23 2.28
N VAL A 122 -11.38 8.37 2.59
CA VAL A 122 -10.34 8.62 1.60
C VAL A 122 -9.40 7.43 1.63
N ASN A 123 -9.37 6.70 0.52
CA ASN A 123 -8.36 5.69 0.29
C ASN A 123 -7.04 6.38 -0.02
N VAL A 124 -6.00 6.05 0.72
CA VAL A 124 -4.62 6.52 0.52
C VAL A 124 -3.78 5.34 0.09
N GLY A 125 -3.46 5.31 -1.21
CA GLY A 125 -2.65 4.26 -1.80
C GLY A 125 -1.19 4.68 -1.95
N PHE A 126 -0.28 3.80 -1.57
CA PHE A 126 1.15 4.00 -1.74
C PHE A 126 1.90 2.69 -1.92
N TRP A 127 2.97 2.74 -2.71
CA TRP A 127 3.82 1.60 -2.98
C TRP A 127 5.25 2.06 -3.25
N SER A 128 6.18 1.58 -2.45
CA SER A 128 7.60 1.89 -2.57
C SER A 128 8.44 0.89 -1.77
N GLY A 129 9.73 1.17 -1.68
CA GLY A 129 10.62 0.60 -0.69
C GLY A 129 11.04 1.67 0.30
N VAL A 130 11.05 1.32 1.58
CA VAL A 130 11.54 2.16 2.67
C VAL A 130 12.83 1.56 3.21
N ASP A 131 13.85 2.38 3.39
CA ASP A 131 15.11 2.04 4.03
C ASP A 131 15.36 2.92 5.27
N GLY A 132 16.39 2.62 6.01
CA GLY A 132 16.77 3.40 7.20
C GLY A 132 16.30 2.78 8.50
N ASP A 133 16.07 3.64 9.50
CA ASP A 133 15.85 3.25 10.92
C ASP A 133 14.58 2.41 11.16
N HIS A 134 13.66 2.41 10.22
CA HIS A 134 12.41 1.65 10.30
C HIS A 134 12.55 0.19 9.85
N VAL A 135 13.67 -0.15 9.21
CA VAL A 135 13.88 -1.46 8.60
C VAL A 135 14.91 -2.24 9.40
N ASP A 136 14.54 -3.44 9.82
CA ASP A 136 15.51 -4.39 10.37
C ASP A 136 16.43 -4.89 9.24
N PRO A 137 17.73 -4.55 9.26
CA PRO A 137 18.66 -4.98 8.19
C PRO A 137 18.81 -6.51 8.10
N SER A 138 18.56 -7.23 9.19
CA SER A 138 18.65 -8.70 9.24
C SER A 138 17.39 -9.38 8.70
N ALA A 139 16.25 -8.68 8.78
CA ALA A 139 14.95 -9.16 8.35
C ALA A 139 14.15 -8.07 7.61
N PRO A 140 14.61 -7.60 6.45
CA PRO A 140 14.03 -6.44 5.75
C PRO A 140 12.58 -6.64 5.31
N ASN A 141 12.11 -7.87 5.27
CA ASN A 141 10.75 -8.22 4.89
C ASN A 141 9.86 -8.58 6.09
N ASN A 142 10.29 -8.27 7.30
CA ASN A 142 9.50 -8.57 8.50
C ASN A 142 8.31 -7.62 8.72
N GLY A 143 8.17 -6.58 7.91
CA GLY A 143 7.05 -5.65 7.95
C GLY A 143 7.13 -4.64 9.10
N ALA A 144 8.31 -4.26 9.54
CA ALA A 144 8.48 -3.34 10.67
C ALA A 144 7.76 -2.01 10.42
N PHE A 145 8.03 -1.36 9.29
CA PHE A 145 7.39 -0.10 8.94
C PHE A 145 5.91 -0.28 8.55
N ASN A 146 5.58 -1.40 7.89
CA ASN A 146 4.19 -1.75 7.60
C ASN A 146 3.35 -1.82 8.89
N ARG A 147 3.89 -2.41 9.98
CA ARG A 147 3.19 -2.45 11.29
C ARG A 147 3.02 -1.07 11.90
N VAL A 148 4.00 -0.18 11.73
CA VAL A 148 3.89 1.21 12.20
C VAL A 148 2.76 1.94 11.46
N ILE A 149 2.64 1.73 10.15
CA ILE A 149 1.52 2.28 9.36
C ILE A 149 0.18 1.70 9.85
N GLU A 150 0.08 0.39 10.01
CA GLU A 150 -1.13 -0.28 10.51
C GLU A 150 -1.55 0.24 11.87
N SER A 151 -0.59 0.44 12.79
CA SER A 151 -0.86 1.04 14.10
C SER A 151 -1.39 2.46 14.00
N LYS A 152 -0.80 3.30 13.14
CA LYS A 152 -1.26 4.69 12.96
C LYS A 152 -2.64 4.75 12.32
N VAL A 153 -2.93 3.88 11.38
CA VAL A 153 -4.26 3.77 10.76
C VAL A 153 -5.31 3.40 11.81
N ASN A 154 -5.01 2.42 12.66
CA ASN A 154 -5.92 2.02 13.74
C ASN A 154 -6.14 3.12 14.78
N GLU A 155 -5.07 3.84 15.16
CA GLU A 155 -5.15 5.01 16.06
C GLU A 155 -6.13 6.07 15.53
N LEU A 156 -6.17 6.26 14.21
CA LEU A 156 -7.06 7.21 13.55
C LEU A 156 -8.46 6.63 13.24
N GLY A 157 -8.77 5.43 13.73
CA GLY A 157 -10.05 4.76 13.43
C GLY A 157 -10.23 4.44 11.94
N GLY A 158 -9.11 4.29 11.23
CA GLY A 158 -9.09 3.93 9.83
C GLY A 158 -9.09 2.42 9.60
N HIS A 159 -9.09 2.05 8.33
CA HIS A 159 -9.05 0.66 7.89
C HIS A 159 -7.92 0.45 6.90
N LYS A 160 -7.62 -0.80 6.65
CA LYS A 160 -6.64 -1.22 5.65
C LYS A 160 -7.27 -2.17 4.65
N SER A 161 -7.05 -1.91 3.36
CA SER A 161 -7.42 -2.86 2.31
C SER A 161 -6.57 -4.12 2.39
N LEU A 162 -7.22 -5.29 2.43
CA LEU A 162 -6.56 -6.59 2.68
C LEU A 162 -5.96 -7.24 1.43
N TYR A 163 -5.90 -6.55 0.30
CA TYR A 163 -5.31 -7.11 -0.92
C TYR A 163 -3.77 -7.18 -0.87
N SER A 164 -3.15 -6.39 -0.02
CA SER A 164 -1.71 -6.37 0.22
C SER A 164 -1.33 -7.18 1.47
N GLU A 165 -0.03 -7.29 1.74
CA GLU A 165 0.45 -8.00 2.94
C GLU A 165 -0.08 -7.31 4.20
N ALA A 166 -0.69 -8.07 5.10
CA ALA A 166 -1.13 -7.64 6.42
C ALA A 166 -0.17 -8.19 7.48
N PHE A 167 0.18 -7.35 8.45
CA PHE A 167 1.15 -7.68 9.50
C PHE A 167 0.51 -7.69 10.89
N TYR A 168 -0.82 -7.67 10.96
CA TYR A 168 -1.57 -7.84 12.21
C TYR A 168 -1.30 -9.20 12.83
N SER A 169 -1.27 -9.27 14.16
CA SER A 169 -1.43 -10.56 14.83
C SER A 169 -2.85 -11.08 14.59
N ARG A 170 -3.06 -12.38 14.78
CA ARG A 170 -4.38 -12.98 14.63
C ARG A 170 -5.41 -12.31 15.55
N GLU A 171 -5.03 -12.11 16.81
CA GLU A 171 -5.88 -11.49 17.83
C GLU A 171 -6.27 -10.07 17.39
N LYS A 172 -5.28 -9.29 16.91
CA LYS A 172 -5.54 -7.93 16.43
C LYS A 172 -6.41 -7.88 15.19
N PHE A 173 -6.22 -8.85 14.29
CA PHE A 173 -7.06 -8.96 13.09
C PHE A 173 -8.51 -9.31 13.42
N GLU A 174 -8.74 -10.12 14.45
CA GLU A 174 -10.08 -10.50 14.92
C GLU A 174 -10.79 -9.39 15.71
N GLU A 175 -10.02 -8.38 16.22
CA GLU A 175 -10.57 -7.19 16.89
C GLU A 175 -10.99 -6.06 15.95
N LEU A 176 -10.45 -6.04 14.71
CA LEU A 176 -10.65 -4.94 13.74
C LEU A 176 -11.82 -5.22 12.82
#